data_8213aa1b1307413f767d760340c724ab
#
_entry.id   8213aa1b1307413f767d760340c724ab
#
_cell.length_a   1.000
_cell.length_b   1.000
_cell.length_c   1.000
_cell.angle_alpha   90.00
_cell.angle_beta   90.00
_cell.angle_gamma   90.00
#
_symmetry.space_group_name_H-M   'P 1'
#
loop_
_entity.id
_entity.type
_entity.pdbx_description
1 polymer ?
#
loop_
_entity_poly.entity_id
_entity_poly.type
_entity_poly.pdbx_seq_one_letter_code
_entity_poly.pdbx_strand_id
1 'polypeptide(L)' 'MGNNNMTVTEAAELMGVSPQFVRVGLQKGVLPFGYAVKMSKSRYAYFISKQKFIEATGIKEEQ' A
#
# COMPACT_ATOMS: atom_id res chain seq x y z
N MET A 1 -14.14 13.94 -7.38
CA MET A 1 -13.47 13.70 -6.35
C MET A 1 -12.45 12.62 -6.47
N GLY A 2 -11.28 12.97 -6.43
CA GLY A 2 -10.21 12.04 -6.53
C GLY A 2 -10.11 11.18 -5.30
N ASN A 3 -9.69 9.96 -5.50
CA ASN A 3 -9.45 9.06 -4.40
C ASN A 3 -7.95 8.82 -4.33
N ASN A 4 -7.32 9.28 -3.28
CA ASN A 4 -5.87 9.11 -3.14
C ASN A 4 -5.48 7.77 -2.55
N ASN A 5 -6.44 6.89 -2.34
CA ASN A 5 -6.14 5.58 -1.80
C ASN A 5 -5.79 4.60 -2.91
N MET A 6 -4.88 3.72 -2.61
CA MET A 6 -4.43 2.70 -3.54
C MET A 6 -4.63 1.35 -2.87
N THR A 7 -5.00 0.34 -3.65
CA THR A 7 -5.16 -0.99 -3.08
C THR A 7 -3.82 -1.68 -2.94
N VAL A 8 -3.78 -2.69 -2.06
CA VAL A 8 -2.58 -3.51 -1.89
C VAL A 8 -2.19 -4.15 -3.22
N THR A 9 -3.20 -4.63 -3.97
CA THR A 9 -2.93 -5.29 -5.23
C THR A 9 -2.32 -4.33 -6.24
N GLU A 10 -2.84 -3.10 -6.31
CA GLU A 10 -2.28 -2.10 -7.22
C GLU A 10 -0.83 -1.77 -6.86
N ALA A 11 -0.57 -1.57 -5.58
CA ALA A 11 0.78 -1.25 -5.15
C ALA A 11 1.73 -2.39 -5.47
N ALA A 12 1.30 -3.62 -5.23
CA ALA A 12 2.12 -4.79 -5.49
C ALA A 12 2.45 -4.90 -6.97
N GLU A 13 1.46 -4.67 -7.82
CA GLU A 13 1.69 -4.75 -9.26
C GLU A 13 2.68 -3.70 -9.73
N LEU A 14 2.52 -2.49 -9.25
CA LEU A 14 3.42 -1.41 -9.65
C LEU A 14 4.84 -1.63 -9.15
N MET A 15 4.98 -2.23 -7.98
CA MET A 15 6.29 -2.50 -7.41
C MET A 15 6.92 -3.79 -7.95
N GLY A 16 6.12 -4.63 -8.60
CA GLY A 16 6.64 -5.90 -9.08
C GLY A 16 6.84 -6.92 -7.98
N VAL A 17 6.02 -6.85 -6.92
CA VAL A 17 6.11 -7.78 -5.80
C VAL A 17 4.76 -8.41 -5.57
N SER A 18 4.70 -9.40 -4.68
CA SER A 18 3.44 -10.05 -4.37
C SER A 18 2.60 -9.17 -3.44
N PRO A 19 1.28 -9.33 -3.47
CA PRO A 19 0.44 -8.62 -2.51
C PRO A 19 0.79 -8.95 -1.06
N GLN A 20 1.22 -10.18 -0.81
CA GLN A 20 1.62 -10.56 0.54
C GLN A 20 2.80 -9.75 1.04
N PHE A 21 3.74 -9.46 0.14
CA PHE A 21 4.89 -8.64 0.48
C PHE A 21 4.42 -7.26 0.98
N VAL A 22 3.45 -6.67 0.28
CA VAL A 22 2.95 -5.35 0.66
C VAL A 22 2.21 -5.42 2.00
N ARG A 23 1.37 -6.44 2.17
CA ARG A 23 0.63 -6.58 3.43
C ARG A 23 1.55 -6.71 4.62
N VAL A 24 2.54 -7.58 4.52
CA VAL A 24 3.47 -7.78 5.62
C VAL A 24 4.27 -6.52 5.89
N GLY A 25 4.70 -5.84 4.84
CA GLY A 25 5.45 -4.61 5.00
C GLY A 25 4.65 -3.54 5.72
N LEU A 26 3.36 -3.42 5.37
CA LEU A 26 2.50 -2.45 6.04
C LEU A 26 2.27 -2.83 7.50
N GLN A 27 2.11 -4.12 7.77
CA GLN A 27 1.91 -4.57 9.15
C GLN A 27 3.13 -4.29 10.01
N LYS A 28 4.30 -4.38 9.43
CA LYS A 28 5.54 -4.15 10.17
C LYS A 28 5.95 -2.67 10.20
N GLY A 29 5.23 -1.84 9.46
CA GLY A 29 5.51 -0.42 9.45
C GLY A 29 6.79 -0.05 8.74
N VAL A 30 7.25 -0.88 7.79
CA VAL A 30 8.49 -0.60 7.08
C VAL A 30 8.25 0.03 5.70
N LEU A 31 6.99 0.13 5.29
CA LEU A 31 6.66 0.79 4.03
C LEU A 31 6.14 2.19 4.33
N PRO A 32 6.78 3.24 3.82
CA PRO A 32 6.45 4.60 4.24
C PRO A 32 5.22 5.19 3.59
N PHE A 33 4.56 4.46 2.70
CA PHE A 33 3.43 5.02 1.96
C PHE A 33 2.08 4.54 2.47
N GLY A 34 2.05 3.83 3.57
CA GLY A 34 0.77 3.35 4.09
C GLY A 34 0.92 2.74 5.46
N TYR A 35 -0.17 2.15 5.92
CA TYR A 35 -0.17 1.50 7.21
C TYR A 35 -1.26 0.43 7.24
N ALA A 36 -1.18 -0.45 8.23
CA ALA A 36 -2.16 -1.48 8.46
C ALA A 36 -2.75 -1.28 9.84
N VAL A 37 -4.06 -1.48 9.94
CA VAL A 37 -4.75 -1.39 11.21
C VAL A 37 -5.34 -2.75 11.52
N LYS A 38 -5.00 -3.30 12.68
CA LYS A 38 -5.53 -4.60 13.08
C LYS A 38 -6.97 -4.44 13.52
N MET A 39 -7.87 -5.09 12.80
CA MET A 39 -9.29 -4.99 13.08
C MET A 39 -9.77 -6.08 14.03
N SER A 40 -9.17 -7.26 13.93
CA SER A 40 -9.50 -8.37 14.81
C SER A 40 -8.30 -9.31 14.79
N LYS A 41 -8.43 -10.48 15.41
CA LYS A 41 -7.31 -11.39 15.53
C LYS A 41 -6.64 -11.72 14.21
N SER A 42 -7.44 -11.86 13.15
CA SER A 42 -6.90 -12.29 11.88
C SER A 42 -7.22 -11.35 10.74
N ARG A 43 -7.72 -10.17 11.05
CA ARG A 43 -8.12 -9.24 9.99
C ARG A 43 -7.42 -7.91 10.15
N TYR A 44 -6.95 -7.39 9.02
CA TYR A 44 -6.31 -6.09 8.95
C TYR A 44 -6.98 -5.25 7.87
N ALA A 45 -7.04 -3.96 8.12
CA ALA A 45 -7.41 -3.01 7.08
C ALA A 45 -6.11 -2.33 6.63
N TYR A 46 -5.97 -2.14 5.33
CA TYR A 46 -4.76 -1.56 4.76
C TYR A 46 -5.07 -0.26 4.08
N PHE A 47 -4.24 0.73 4.33
CA PHE A 47 -4.39 2.05 3.73
C PHE A 47 -3.09 2.46 3.09
N ILE A 48 -3.14 2.79 1.81
CA ILE A 48 -1.97 3.23 1.06
C ILE A 48 -2.30 4.56 0.43
N SER A 49 -1.50 5.57 0.73
CA SER A 49 -1.66 6.87 0.11
C SER A 49 -0.99 6.85 -1.25
N LYS A 50 -1.75 7.11 -2.30
CA LYS A 50 -1.21 7.12 -3.65
C LYS A 50 -0.11 8.14 -3.79
N GLN A 51 -0.30 9.32 -3.23
CA GLN A 51 0.70 10.37 -3.31
C GLN A 51 1.99 9.97 -2.60
N LYS A 52 1.87 9.40 -1.41
CA LYS A 52 3.05 8.98 -0.68
C LYS A 52 3.74 7.80 -1.36
N PHE A 53 2.96 6.93 -1.99
CA PHE A 53 3.52 5.83 -2.75
C PHE A 53 4.41 6.37 -3.88
N ILE A 54 3.90 7.36 -4.61
CA ILE A 54 4.66 7.96 -5.70
C ILE A 54 5.93 8.62 -5.16
N GLU A 55 5.80 9.34 -4.05
CA GLU A 55 6.95 10.02 -3.47
C GLU A 55 8.02 9.05 -2.99
N ALA A 56 7.58 7.94 -2.41
CA ALA A 56 8.52 6.97 -1.83
C ALA A 56 9.19 6.09 -2.88
N THR A 57 8.45 5.72 -3.91
CA THR A 57 8.96 4.76 -4.89
C THR A 57 9.33 5.39 -6.22
N GLY A 58 8.79 6.57 -6.52
CA GLY A 58 8.99 7.19 -7.81
C GLY A 58 8.18 6.55 -8.91
N ILE A 59 7.31 5.62 -8.58
CA ILE A 59 6.49 4.92 -9.57
C ILE A 59 5.17 5.65 -9.73
N LYS A 60 4.87 6.06 -10.95
CA LYS A 60 3.61 6.72 -11.24
C LYS A 60 2.73 5.82 -12.08
N GLU A 61 1.45 5.86 -11.77
CA GLU A 61 0.48 5.15 -12.54
C GLU A 61 0.22 5.93 -13.83
N GLU A 62 0.29 5.25 -14.96
CA GLU A 62 0.02 5.90 -16.23
C GLU A 62 -1.47 6.16 -16.39
N GLN A 63 -1.81 7.27 -17.02
CA GLN A 63 -3.20 7.58 -17.31
C GLN A 63 -3.50 7.43 -18.79
#